data_3fa5640e52960d985e8fdc66f7e8c3bb
#
_entry.id   3fa5640e52960d985e8fdc66f7e8c3bb
#
_cell.length_a   1.000
_cell.length_b   1.000
_cell.length_c   1.000
_cell.angle_alpha   90.00
_cell.angle_beta   90.00
_cell.angle_gamma   90.00
#
_symmetry.space_group_name_H-M   'P 1'
#
loop_
_entity.id
_entity.type
_entity.pdbx_description
1 polymer ?
#
loop_
_entity_poly.entity_id
_entity_poly.type
_entity_poly.pdbx_seq_one_letter_code
_entity_poly.pdbx_strand_id
1 'polypeptide(L)'
;MLKLTPAALCAAALFATSAMAQSNLVVIGLITKTETNPFFVKMKEGADAAAKAKGAKLLSGAGKTDGDNAGQVTAMENMIAAGAKTILITPSDSKAIIPAIKKARDKGVMVIALDSPTDPADATDALFATDNYKAGVLIGQYAKAALGDKPAKIVTLDLFPGHPVGAQRHNGFLQGFGLPSNDAKSNELAKPAEVVCMADSFGDRAKGQTAMENCLQKTPDVNVVYTINEPAAAGAYNALKKAGKEKGVIIVSVDGGCEGVKNVGAGVIAATSQQYPLKMASMGVEAGIEYAKSGKKAAGYTDTGVTLIAARPVAGVESKDVKTGTDLCWGKK
;
A
#
# COMPACT_ATOMS: atom_id res chain seq x y z
N MET A 1 73.74 36.92 50.72
CA MET A 1 73.46 37.20 49.30
C MET A 1 72.89 35.95 48.72
N LEU A 2 71.59 35.90 48.67
CA LEU A 2 70.81 34.73 48.15
C LEU A 2 70.28 35.05 46.75
N LYS A 3 70.66 34.21 45.78
CA LYS A 3 70.10 34.31 44.43
C LYS A 3 69.01 33.30 44.34
N LEU A 4 67.76 33.76 44.20
CA LEU A 4 66.57 32.96 43.83
C LEU A 4 66.38 33.03 42.34
N THR A 5 66.37 31.89 41.68
CA THR A 5 65.91 31.69 40.28
C THR A 5 64.48 31.21 40.28
N PRO A 6 63.59 31.85 39.57
CA PRO A 6 62.21 31.29 39.37
C PRO A 6 62.23 30.32 38.20
N ALA A 7 61.91 29.08 38.47
CA ALA A 7 61.54 28.10 37.43
C ALA A 7 60.06 28.30 37.04
N ALA A 8 59.88 28.77 35.86
CA ALA A 8 58.50 28.85 35.25
C ALA A 8 58.09 27.48 34.72
N LEU A 9 57.18 26.84 35.42
CA LEU A 9 56.42 25.63 34.89
C LEU A 9 55.35 26.10 33.94
N CYS A 10 55.58 25.93 32.65
CA CYS A 10 54.51 25.99 31.64
C CYS A 10 53.77 24.67 31.63
N ALA A 11 52.63 24.58 32.33
CA ALA A 11 51.69 23.49 32.19
C ALA A 11 50.83 23.77 30.96
N ALA A 12 51.18 23.18 29.81
CA ALA A 12 50.33 23.16 28.61
C ALA A 12 49.19 22.17 28.85
N ALA A 13 48.03 22.70 29.22
CA ALA A 13 46.80 21.91 29.27
C ALA A 13 46.32 21.60 27.83
N LEU A 14 46.61 20.40 27.38
CA LEU A 14 46.01 19.82 26.16
C LEU A 14 44.52 19.58 26.44
N PHE A 15 43.68 20.56 26.11
CA PHE A 15 42.26 20.31 25.96
C PHE A 15 42.07 19.48 24.69
N ALA A 16 42.06 18.15 24.85
CA ALA A 16 41.54 17.26 23.84
C ALA A 16 40.01 17.49 23.76
N THR A 17 39.60 18.38 22.89
CA THR A 17 38.18 18.46 22.45
C THR A 17 37.86 17.16 21.75
N SER A 18 37.31 16.21 22.50
CA SER A 18 36.60 15.09 21.92
C SER A 18 35.42 15.70 21.15
N ALA A 19 35.61 15.99 19.87
CA ALA A 19 34.53 16.21 18.95
C ALA A 19 33.76 14.89 18.93
N MET A 20 32.74 14.79 19.79
CA MET A 20 31.71 13.76 19.62
C MET A 20 31.19 13.95 18.21
N ALA A 21 31.61 13.06 17.33
CA ALA A 21 31.01 12.91 16.02
C ALA A 21 29.55 12.58 16.31
N GLN A 22 28.72 13.61 16.31
CA GLN A 22 27.28 13.46 16.33
C GLN A 22 26.99 12.66 15.08
N SER A 23 26.77 11.33 15.23
CA SER A 23 26.40 10.47 14.13
C SER A 23 25.09 11.03 13.59
N ASN A 24 25.17 11.82 12.53
CA ASN A 24 24.00 12.34 11.85
C ASN A 24 23.26 11.14 11.26
N LEU A 25 22.36 10.57 12.08
CA LEU A 25 21.51 9.49 11.64
C LEU A 25 20.80 9.92 10.35
N VAL A 26 20.84 9.07 9.35
CA VAL A 26 20.06 9.29 8.12
C VAL A 26 18.58 9.38 8.50
N VAL A 27 17.93 10.47 8.17
CA VAL A 27 16.52 10.70 8.44
C VAL A 27 15.72 10.30 7.21
N ILE A 28 14.81 9.34 7.38
CA ILE A 28 13.86 8.86 6.37
C ILE A 28 12.45 9.24 6.82
N GLY A 29 11.64 9.79 5.92
CA GLY A 29 10.21 10.03 6.14
C GLY A 29 9.37 8.89 5.57
N LEU A 30 8.28 8.53 6.23
CA LEU A 30 7.21 7.69 5.69
C LEU A 30 5.88 8.39 5.85
N ILE A 31 5.14 8.55 4.75
CA ILE A 31 3.80 9.14 4.72
C ILE A 31 2.84 8.12 4.14
N THR A 32 1.93 7.61 4.96
CA THR A 32 0.89 6.67 4.55
C THR A 32 -0.45 7.37 4.30
N LYS A 33 -1.44 6.66 3.73
CA LYS A 33 -2.78 7.26 3.53
C LYS A 33 -3.51 7.44 4.86
N THR A 34 -3.45 6.42 5.74
CA THR A 34 -4.08 6.43 7.06
C THR A 34 -3.23 5.69 8.08
N GLU A 35 -3.52 5.89 9.36
CA GLU A 35 -2.93 5.10 10.47
C GLU A 35 -3.81 3.93 10.92
N THR A 36 -4.99 3.75 10.31
CA THR A 36 -5.99 2.76 10.73
C THR A 36 -6.11 1.56 9.81
N ASN A 37 -5.84 1.73 8.51
CA ASN A 37 -5.86 0.61 7.57
C ASN A 37 -4.70 -0.35 7.87
N PRO A 38 -4.96 -1.65 8.10
CA PRO A 38 -3.94 -2.64 8.48
C PRO A 38 -2.76 -2.72 7.51
N PHE A 39 -2.98 -2.48 6.22
CA PHE A 39 -1.93 -2.45 5.21
C PHE A 39 -0.88 -1.36 5.49
N PHE A 40 -1.33 -0.14 5.78
CA PHE A 40 -0.42 0.98 6.08
C PHE A 40 0.20 0.87 7.47
N VAL A 41 -0.51 0.31 8.44
CA VAL A 41 0.07 -0.02 9.76
C VAL A 41 1.25 -0.98 9.58
N LYS A 42 1.11 -2.01 8.75
CA LYS A 42 2.20 -2.96 8.48
C LYS A 42 3.32 -2.35 7.63
N MET A 43 3.01 -1.51 6.69
CA MET A 43 4.03 -0.75 5.95
C MET A 43 4.91 0.08 6.92
N LYS A 44 4.29 0.77 7.87
CA LYS A 44 5.01 1.53 8.92
C LYS A 44 5.88 0.63 9.79
N GLU A 45 5.35 -0.51 10.27
CA GLU A 45 6.12 -1.48 11.05
C GLU A 45 7.33 -2.00 10.26
N GLY A 46 7.16 -2.28 8.96
CA GLY A 46 8.26 -2.69 8.07
C GLY A 46 9.33 -1.60 7.90
N ALA A 47 8.92 -0.35 7.74
CA ALA A 47 9.84 0.79 7.66
C ALA A 47 10.58 1.02 8.97
N ASP A 48 9.89 0.95 10.13
CA ASP A 48 10.50 1.09 11.45
C ASP A 48 11.55 0.00 11.71
N ALA A 49 11.21 -1.24 11.40
CA ALA A 49 12.13 -2.38 11.55
C ALA A 49 13.38 -2.21 10.67
N ALA A 50 13.19 -1.84 9.39
CA ALA A 50 14.30 -1.63 8.46
C ALA A 50 15.19 -0.45 8.87
N ALA A 51 14.60 0.68 9.26
CA ALA A 51 15.33 1.86 9.73
C ALA A 51 16.16 1.54 10.97
N LYS A 52 15.56 0.88 11.96
CA LYS A 52 16.26 0.44 13.18
C LYS A 52 17.42 -0.51 12.88
N ALA A 53 17.20 -1.50 12.04
CA ALA A 53 18.24 -2.48 11.66
C ALA A 53 19.44 -1.86 10.95
N LYS A 54 19.20 -0.75 10.21
CA LYS A 54 20.24 -0.04 9.43
C LYS A 54 20.78 1.22 10.12
N GLY A 55 20.35 1.51 11.36
CA GLY A 55 20.82 2.70 12.11
C GLY A 55 20.34 4.02 11.50
N ALA A 56 19.14 4.07 10.95
CA ALA A 56 18.49 5.28 10.44
C ALA A 56 17.35 5.72 11.38
N LYS A 57 16.97 7.00 11.29
CA LYS A 57 15.82 7.56 12.00
C LYS A 57 14.63 7.58 11.06
N LEU A 58 13.52 6.94 11.43
CA LEU A 58 12.26 7.07 10.73
C LEU A 58 11.41 8.19 11.33
N LEU A 59 10.86 9.04 10.49
CA LEU A 59 9.75 9.95 10.78
C LEU A 59 8.50 9.40 10.10
N SER A 60 7.38 9.34 10.78
CA SER A 60 6.13 8.88 10.20
C SER A 60 5.02 9.92 10.27
N GLY A 61 4.16 9.94 9.26
CA GLY A 61 2.95 10.74 9.19
C GLY A 61 1.93 10.08 8.27
N ALA A 62 0.70 10.55 8.32
CA ALA A 62 -0.39 10.03 7.49
C ALA A 62 -1.46 11.10 7.26
N GLY A 63 -2.32 10.87 6.28
CA GLY A 63 -3.62 11.51 6.22
C GLY A 63 -4.56 10.97 7.30
N LYS A 64 -5.65 11.66 7.57
CA LYS A 64 -6.71 11.24 8.52
C LYS A 64 -7.59 10.14 7.93
N THR A 65 -7.84 10.24 6.63
CA THR A 65 -8.66 9.30 5.86
C THR A 65 -8.01 9.06 4.50
N ASP A 66 -8.41 8.01 3.79
CA ASP A 66 -8.04 7.88 2.38
C ASP A 66 -8.61 9.06 1.58
N GLY A 67 -7.77 9.70 0.75
CA GLY A 67 -8.08 10.96 0.06
C GLY A 67 -7.66 12.24 0.80
N ASP A 68 -7.18 12.18 2.06
CA ASP A 68 -6.69 13.37 2.78
C ASP A 68 -5.30 13.81 2.29
N ASN A 69 -5.29 14.52 1.16
CA ASN A 69 -4.07 15.10 0.61
C ASN A 69 -3.48 16.19 1.52
N ALA A 70 -4.31 17.01 2.17
CA ALA A 70 -3.83 18.13 2.99
C ALA A 70 -3.00 17.65 4.19
N GLY A 71 -3.43 16.57 4.85
CA GLY A 71 -2.66 15.92 5.93
C GLY A 71 -1.32 15.41 5.43
N GLN A 72 -1.26 14.80 4.23
CA GLN A 72 -0.02 14.32 3.64
C GLN A 72 0.94 15.45 3.25
N VAL A 73 0.43 16.57 2.70
CA VAL A 73 1.23 17.78 2.42
C VAL A 73 1.88 18.30 3.69
N THR A 74 1.10 18.45 4.77
CA THR A 74 1.61 18.91 6.07
C THR A 74 2.70 17.96 6.61
N ALA A 75 2.48 16.65 6.52
CA ALA A 75 3.48 15.66 6.95
C ALA A 75 4.78 15.78 6.13
N MET A 76 4.68 15.96 4.81
CA MET A 76 5.83 16.12 3.93
C MET A 76 6.63 17.39 4.28
N GLU A 77 5.98 18.52 4.50
CA GLU A 77 6.63 19.77 4.89
C GLU A 77 7.36 19.64 6.21
N ASN A 78 6.74 19.00 7.21
CA ASN A 78 7.37 18.74 8.51
C ASN A 78 8.61 17.84 8.37
N MET A 79 8.56 16.81 7.53
CA MET A 79 9.70 15.91 7.29
C MET A 79 10.84 16.63 6.55
N ILE A 80 10.54 17.48 5.58
CA ILE A 80 11.54 18.34 4.91
C ILE A 80 12.21 19.25 5.94
N ALA A 81 11.44 19.91 6.82
CA ALA A 81 11.96 20.79 7.86
C ALA A 81 12.81 20.03 8.88
N ALA A 82 12.47 18.78 9.17
CA ALA A 82 13.23 17.90 10.05
C ALA A 82 14.48 17.29 9.41
N GLY A 83 14.82 17.64 8.16
CA GLY A 83 16.03 17.24 7.46
C GLY A 83 15.98 15.83 6.85
N ALA A 84 14.80 15.30 6.55
CA ALA A 84 14.67 14.03 5.85
C ALA A 84 15.44 14.07 4.52
N LYS A 85 16.24 13.02 4.28
CA LYS A 85 16.99 12.84 3.02
C LYS A 85 16.14 12.12 1.97
N THR A 86 15.20 11.30 2.43
CA THR A 86 14.26 10.57 1.58
C THR A 86 12.89 10.59 2.23
N ILE A 87 11.87 10.75 1.43
CA ILE A 87 10.46 10.61 1.83
C ILE A 87 9.83 9.50 1.03
N LEU A 88 9.35 8.49 1.72
CA LEU A 88 8.53 7.39 1.20
C LEU A 88 7.07 7.83 1.34
N ILE A 89 6.29 7.78 0.29
CA ILE A 89 4.90 8.22 0.32
C ILE A 89 3.98 7.24 -0.38
N THR A 90 2.84 6.94 0.23
CA THR A 90 1.69 6.34 -0.45
C THR A 90 0.68 7.44 -0.74
N PRO A 91 0.62 8.00 -1.96
CA PRO A 91 -0.26 9.13 -2.27
C PRO A 91 -1.75 8.83 -2.01
N SER A 92 -2.43 9.67 -1.26
CA SER A 92 -3.89 9.65 -1.11
C SER A 92 -4.59 10.23 -2.34
N ASP A 93 -3.98 11.24 -2.95
CA ASP A 93 -4.38 11.81 -4.24
C ASP A 93 -3.14 11.86 -5.13
N SER A 94 -3.20 11.13 -6.26
CA SER A 94 -2.07 10.95 -7.18
C SER A 94 -1.63 12.24 -7.90
N LYS A 95 -2.52 13.24 -8.00
CA LYS A 95 -2.27 14.52 -8.68
C LYS A 95 -2.05 15.66 -7.69
N ALA A 96 -2.91 15.79 -6.70
CA ALA A 96 -2.87 16.92 -5.77
C ALA A 96 -1.62 16.95 -4.88
N ILE A 97 -0.92 15.83 -4.70
CA ILE A 97 0.33 15.76 -3.92
C ILE A 97 1.56 16.26 -4.69
N ILE A 98 1.51 16.36 -6.03
CA ILE A 98 2.65 16.68 -6.89
C ILE A 98 3.38 17.98 -6.51
N PRO A 99 2.69 19.10 -6.21
CA PRO A 99 3.39 20.32 -5.82
C PRO A 99 4.25 20.15 -4.56
N ALA A 100 3.80 19.37 -3.58
CA ALA A 100 4.57 19.09 -2.37
C ALA A 100 5.77 18.18 -2.68
N ILE A 101 5.60 17.16 -3.53
CA ILE A 101 6.69 16.31 -4.01
C ILE A 101 7.75 17.14 -4.74
N LYS A 102 7.34 18.03 -5.64
CA LYS A 102 8.26 18.92 -6.33
C LYS A 102 9.07 19.78 -5.35
N LYS A 103 8.40 20.38 -4.35
CA LYS A 103 9.06 21.16 -3.30
C LYS A 103 10.11 20.34 -2.52
N ALA A 104 9.82 19.06 -2.24
CA ALA A 104 10.77 18.16 -1.60
C ALA A 104 11.99 17.88 -2.50
N ARG A 105 11.74 17.53 -3.77
CA ARG A 105 12.80 17.24 -4.75
C ARG A 105 13.69 18.46 -5.04
N ASP A 106 13.11 19.66 -5.13
CA ASP A 106 13.85 20.93 -5.31
C ASP A 106 14.80 21.21 -4.14
N LYS A 107 14.51 20.67 -2.96
CA LYS A 107 15.40 20.73 -1.77
C LYS A 107 16.37 19.55 -1.66
N GLY A 108 16.51 18.73 -2.70
CA GLY A 108 17.41 17.59 -2.74
C GLY A 108 16.92 16.38 -1.93
N VAL A 109 15.64 16.33 -1.56
CA VAL A 109 15.04 15.17 -0.92
C VAL A 109 14.62 14.18 -2.01
N MET A 110 15.06 12.91 -1.92
CA MET A 110 14.58 11.85 -2.80
C MET A 110 13.14 11.47 -2.38
N VAL A 111 12.23 11.37 -3.34
CA VAL A 111 10.84 10.96 -3.06
C VAL A 111 10.53 9.66 -3.78
N ILE A 112 10.19 8.63 -3.02
CA ILE A 112 9.80 7.31 -3.52
C ILE A 112 8.32 7.08 -3.23
N ALA A 113 7.55 6.79 -4.28
CA ALA A 113 6.19 6.32 -4.10
C ALA A 113 6.19 4.84 -3.65
N LEU A 114 5.37 4.51 -2.68
CA LEU A 114 5.08 3.15 -2.26
C LEU A 114 3.62 2.82 -2.58
N ASP A 115 3.36 1.59 -3.02
CA ASP A 115 2.02 1.04 -3.28
C ASP A 115 1.23 1.76 -4.39
N SER A 116 1.13 3.07 -4.33
CA SER A 116 0.31 3.87 -5.25
C SER A 116 1.18 4.85 -6.04
N PRO A 117 1.10 4.88 -7.38
CA PRO A 117 1.83 5.84 -8.20
C PRO A 117 1.23 7.26 -8.10
N THR A 118 2.04 8.25 -8.46
CA THR A 118 1.55 9.58 -8.84
C THR A 118 1.04 9.60 -10.28
N ASP A 119 0.32 10.63 -10.66
CA ASP A 119 -0.14 10.87 -12.04
C ASP A 119 0.20 12.32 -12.45
N PRO A 120 1.27 12.54 -13.25
CA PRO A 120 2.12 11.54 -13.91
C PRO A 120 3.05 10.76 -12.96
N ALA A 121 3.44 9.55 -13.38
CA ALA A 121 4.23 8.62 -12.58
C ALA A 121 5.67 9.11 -12.28
N ASP A 122 6.22 9.96 -13.12
CA ASP A 122 7.59 10.52 -13.02
C ASP A 122 7.69 11.71 -12.02
N ALA A 123 6.58 12.09 -11.39
CA ALA A 123 6.61 13.09 -10.33
C ALA A 123 7.45 12.63 -9.12
N THR A 124 7.54 11.32 -8.88
CA THR A 124 8.45 10.71 -7.89
C THR A 124 9.72 10.16 -8.55
N ASP A 125 10.79 9.95 -7.76
CA ASP A 125 12.04 9.39 -8.28
C ASP A 125 11.91 7.89 -8.59
N ALA A 126 11.12 7.15 -7.79
CA ALA A 126 10.85 5.72 -8.00
C ALA A 126 9.47 5.33 -7.45
N LEU A 127 8.99 4.15 -7.88
CA LEU A 127 7.78 3.49 -7.38
C LEU A 127 8.11 2.05 -6.98
N PHE A 128 7.85 1.67 -5.73
CA PHE A 128 7.89 0.27 -5.26
C PHE A 128 6.47 -0.16 -4.92
N ALA A 129 5.89 -1.02 -5.73
CA ALA A 129 4.48 -1.38 -5.63
C ALA A 129 4.21 -2.77 -6.18
N THR A 130 3.06 -3.32 -5.83
CA THR A 130 2.48 -4.49 -6.48
C THR A 130 2.08 -4.15 -7.91
N ASP A 131 2.18 -5.09 -8.83
CA ASP A 131 1.47 -5.01 -10.10
C ASP A 131 -0.04 -5.16 -9.83
N ASN A 132 -0.70 -4.02 -9.66
CA ASN A 132 -2.10 -3.96 -9.28
C ASN A 132 -3.05 -4.46 -10.38
N TYR A 133 -2.67 -4.29 -11.66
CA TYR A 133 -3.44 -4.84 -12.76
C TYR A 133 -3.40 -6.36 -12.75
N LYS A 134 -2.21 -6.94 -12.58
CA LYS A 134 -2.02 -8.39 -12.41
C LYS A 134 -2.76 -8.93 -11.18
N ALA A 135 -2.73 -8.19 -10.05
CA ALA A 135 -3.50 -8.57 -8.87
C ALA A 135 -5.00 -8.71 -9.17
N GLY A 136 -5.55 -7.76 -9.94
CA GLY A 136 -6.91 -7.82 -10.44
C GLY A 136 -7.13 -9.02 -11.38
N VAL A 137 -6.26 -9.22 -12.37
CA VAL A 137 -6.36 -10.34 -13.33
C VAL A 137 -6.43 -11.68 -12.61
N LEU A 138 -5.60 -11.91 -11.61
CA LEU A 138 -5.56 -13.19 -10.86
C LEU A 138 -6.89 -13.49 -10.18
N ILE A 139 -7.46 -12.52 -9.46
CA ILE A 139 -8.76 -12.71 -8.80
C ILE A 139 -9.93 -12.78 -9.78
N GLY A 140 -9.82 -12.11 -10.93
CA GLY A 140 -10.81 -12.19 -12.00
C GLY A 140 -10.84 -13.58 -12.64
N GLN A 141 -9.68 -14.14 -12.98
CA GLN A 141 -9.55 -15.51 -13.49
C GLN A 141 -10.11 -16.53 -12.50
N TYR A 142 -9.79 -16.35 -11.22
CA TYR A 142 -10.35 -17.22 -10.19
C TYR A 142 -11.85 -17.12 -10.10
N ALA A 143 -12.40 -15.92 -10.06
CA ALA A 143 -13.85 -15.70 -9.95
C ALA A 143 -14.61 -16.29 -11.15
N LYS A 144 -14.08 -16.12 -12.38
CA LYS A 144 -14.66 -16.73 -13.60
C LYS A 144 -14.66 -18.26 -13.54
N ALA A 145 -13.53 -18.85 -13.19
CA ALA A 145 -13.42 -20.30 -13.08
C ALA A 145 -14.31 -20.89 -11.97
N ALA A 146 -14.41 -20.20 -10.83
CA ALA A 146 -15.26 -20.60 -9.71
C ALA A 146 -16.77 -20.45 -10.02
N LEU A 147 -17.15 -19.44 -10.83
CA LEU A 147 -18.53 -19.23 -11.27
C LEU A 147 -18.98 -20.27 -12.30
N GLY A 148 -18.05 -20.73 -13.13
CA GLY A 148 -18.34 -21.65 -14.25
C GLY A 148 -19.19 -21.00 -15.34
N ASP A 149 -20.19 -21.74 -15.84
CA ASP A 149 -21.04 -21.29 -16.94
C ASP A 149 -22.27 -20.48 -16.51
N LYS A 150 -22.40 -20.18 -15.22
CA LYS A 150 -23.50 -19.37 -14.72
C LYS A 150 -23.40 -17.93 -15.24
N PRO A 151 -24.52 -17.29 -15.63
CA PRO A 151 -24.53 -15.87 -15.96
C PRO A 151 -23.99 -15.04 -14.81
N ALA A 152 -23.01 -14.17 -15.10
CA ALA A 152 -22.41 -13.31 -14.09
C ALA A 152 -23.30 -12.11 -13.75
N LYS A 153 -23.47 -11.82 -12.47
CA LYS A 153 -24.07 -10.61 -11.91
C LYS A 153 -23.10 -10.06 -10.87
N ILE A 154 -22.28 -9.12 -11.33
CA ILE A 154 -21.10 -8.65 -10.60
C ILE A 154 -21.41 -7.34 -9.88
N VAL A 155 -21.07 -7.29 -8.61
CA VAL A 155 -20.93 -6.03 -7.86
C VAL A 155 -19.44 -5.70 -7.74
N THR A 156 -19.07 -4.46 -8.03
CA THR A 156 -17.71 -3.96 -7.74
C THR A 156 -17.75 -2.93 -6.63
N LEU A 157 -16.92 -3.16 -5.60
CA LEU A 157 -16.69 -2.22 -4.49
C LEU A 157 -15.30 -1.63 -4.65
N ASP A 158 -15.28 -0.46 -5.26
CA ASP A 158 -14.08 0.20 -5.77
C ASP A 158 -13.49 1.22 -4.80
N LEU A 159 -12.35 1.81 -5.17
CA LEU A 159 -11.92 3.10 -4.65
C LEU A 159 -12.63 4.24 -5.41
N PHE A 160 -12.53 5.44 -4.86
CA PHE A 160 -13.06 6.64 -5.52
C PHE A 160 -12.43 6.83 -6.92
N PRO A 161 -13.19 7.45 -7.86
CA PRO A 161 -12.77 7.62 -9.25
C PRO A 161 -11.43 8.36 -9.40
N GLY A 162 -10.65 7.97 -10.41
CA GLY A 162 -9.36 8.60 -10.74
C GLY A 162 -8.18 8.10 -9.92
N HIS A 163 -8.36 7.16 -8.98
CA HIS A 163 -7.26 6.55 -8.25
C HIS A 163 -6.61 5.42 -9.07
N PRO A 164 -5.30 5.52 -9.43
CA PRO A 164 -4.67 4.54 -10.33
C PRO A 164 -4.77 3.09 -9.85
N VAL A 165 -4.53 2.82 -8.56
CA VAL A 165 -4.64 1.47 -8.00
C VAL A 165 -6.06 0.94 -8.12
N GLY A 166 -7.09 1.79 -7.89
CA GLY A 166 -8.49 1.44 -8.06
C GLY A 166 -8.78 0.98 -9.48
N ALA A 167 -8.40 1.80 -10.46
CA ALA A 167 -8.60 1.49 -11.88
C ALA A 167 -7.84 0.24 -12.34
N GLN A 168 -6.59 0.09 -11.93
CA GLN A 168 -5.78 -1.08 -12.28
C GLN A 168 -6.37 -2.38 -11.75
N ARG A 169 -6.75 -2.45 -10.46
CA ARG A 169 -7.34 -3.66 -9.88
C ARG A 169 -8.70 -3.98 -10.50
N HIS A 170 -9.56 -2.97 -10.68
CA HIS A 170 -10.88 -3.12 -11.28
C HIS A 170 -10.78 -3.63 -12.73
N ASN A 171 -10.02 -2.92 -13.58
CA ASN A 171 -9.87 -3.28 -14.99
C ASN A 171 -9.14 -4.63 -15.14
N GLY A 172 -8.14 -4.89 -14.29
CA GLY A 172 -7.49 -6.19 -14.22
C GLY A 172 -8.47 -7.32 -13.86
N PHE A 173 -9.36 -7.10 -12.88
CA PHE A 173 -10.40 -8.06 -12.53
C PHE A 173 -11.31 -8.36 -13.71
N LEU A 174 -11.79 -7.34 -14.41
CA LEU A 174 -12.63 -7.54 -15.61
C LEU A 174 -11.89 -8.28 -16.71
N GLN A 175 -10.64 -7.91 -16.99
CA GLN A 175 -9.78 -8.60 -17.95
C GLN A 175 -9.61 -10.08 -17.60
N GLY A 176 -9.27 -10.37 -16.33
CA GLY A 176 -9.12 -11.75 -15.85
C GLY A 176 -10.41 -12.54 -15.87
N PHE A 177 -11.54 -11.89 -15.65
CA PHE A 177 -12.88 -12.50 -15.74
C PHE A 177 -13.31 -12.80 -17.20
N GLY A 178 -12.63 -12.20 -18.18
CA GLY A 178 -12.94 -12.32 -19.60
C GLY A 178 -14.00 -11.35 -20.09
N LEU A 179 -14.16 -10.21 -19.43
CA LEU A 179 -15.08 -9.14 -19.79
C LEU A 179 -14.34 -7.94 -20.43
N PRO A 180 -15.05 -7.10 -21.21
CA PRO A 180 -14.48 -5.84 -21.70
C PRO A 180 -13.91 -5.00 -20.56
N SER A 181 -12.69 -4.54 -20.70
CA SER A 181 -11.96 -3.75 -19.70
C SER A 181 -11.07 -2.69 -20.34
N ASN A 182 -10.62 -1.73 -19.56
CA ASN A 182 -9.58 -0.80 -19.99
C ASN A 182 -8.18 -1.39 -19.69
N ASP A 183 -7.16 -0.84 -20.33
CA ASP A 183 -5.77 -1.28 -20.12
C ASP A 183 -5.21 -0.82 -18.74
N ALA A 184 -4.01 -1.31 -18.41
CA ALA A 184 -3.35 -1.06 -17.13
C ALA A 184 -2.93 0.43 -16.91
N LYS A 185 -2.97 1.26 -17.95
CA LYS A 185 -2.61 2.69 -17.88
C LYS A 185 -3.83 3.59 -17.71
N SER A 186 -5.03 3.06 -17.93
CA SER A 186 -6.27 3.81 -17.78
C SER A 186 -6.59 4.04 -16.30
N ASN A 187 -6.96 5.28 -15.97
CA ASN A 187 -7.53 5.65 -14.66
C ASN A 187 -9.07 5.62 -14.66
N GLU A 188 -9.70 5.17 -15.75
CA GLU A 188 -11.14 5.03 -15.88
C GLU A 188 -11.56 3.58 -15.60
N LEU A 189 -12.67 3.41 -14.92
CA LEU A 189 -13.27 2.11 -14.63
C LEU A 189 -14.17 1.67 -15.79
N ALA A 190 -13.90 0.51 -16.37
CA ALA A 190 -14.79 -0.09 -17.36
C ALA A 190 -16.09 -0.62 -16.69
N LYS A 191 -17.19 -0.57 -17.40
CA LYS A 191 -18.49 -1.06 -16.89
C LYS A 191 -19.22 -1.90 -17.95
N PRO A 192 -18.85 -3.16 -18.14
CA PRO A 192 -19.62 -4.09 -18.97
C PRO A 192 -20.98 -4.41 -18.34
N ALA A 193 -21.90 -4.98 -19.14
CA ALA A 193 -23.28 -5.23 -18.72
C ALA A 193 -23.40 -6.18 -17.51
N GLU A 194 -22.47 -7.08 -17.34
CA GLU A 194 -22.38 -8.03 -16.22
C GLU A 194 -22.10 -7.33 -14.89
N VAL A 195 -21.52 -6.11 -14.91
CA VAL A 195 -21.34 -5.28 -13.72
C VAL A 195 -22.65 -4.54 -13.41
N VAL A 196 -23.48 -5.18 -12.62
CA VAL A 196 -24.84 -4.73 -12.30
C VAL A 196 -24.89 -3.61 -11.26
N CYS A 197 -23.81 -3.47 -10.45
CA CYS A 197 -23.64 -2.36 -9.50
C CYS A 197 -22.17 -2.04 -9.32
N MET A 198 -21.83 -0.76 -9.39
CA MET A 198 -20.52 -0.20 -9.01
C MET A 198 -20.71 0.77 -7.86
N ALA A 199 -19.88 0.70 -6.84
CA ALA A 199 -19.95 1.61 -5.69
C ALA A 199 -18.57 1.82 -5.06
N ASP A 200 -18.34 3.03 -4.54
CA ASP A 200 -17.11 3.38 -3.86
C ASP A 200 -17.13 2.87 -2.42
N SER A 201 -16.17 2.04 -2.08
CA SER A 201 -15.95 1.56 -0.72
C SER A 201 -14.88 2.35 0.04
N PHE A 202 -14.10 3.16 -0.67
CA PHE A 202 -12.92 3.84 -0.15
C PHE A 202 -11.89 2.89 0.51
N GLY A 203 -11.97 1.60 0.21
CA GLY A 203 -11.15 0.58 0.87
C GLY A 203 -11.44 0.42 2.37
N ASP A 204 -12.58 0.89 2.85
CA ASP A 204 -13.02 0.89 4.25
C ASP A 204 -14.10 -0.16 4.50
N ARG A 205 -14.08 -0.80 5.68
CA ARG A 205 -15.02 -1.86 6.04
C ARG A 205 -16.46 -1.35 6.15
N ALA A 206 -16.68 -0.24 6.84
CA ALA A 206 -18.03 0.27 7.08
C ALA A 206 -18.65 0.85 5.81
N LYS A 207 -17.86 1.60 5.04
CA LYS A 207 -18.29 2.12 3.72
C LYS A 207 -18.52 0.99 2.73
N GLY A 208 -17.68 -0.05 2.71
CA GLY A 208 -17.87 -1.25 1.91
C GLY A 208 -19.16 -1.99 2.26
N GLN A 209 -19.51 -2.08 3.55
CA GLN A 209 -20.79 -2.64 3.98
C GLN A 209 -21.96 -1.81 3.46
N THR A 210 -21.94 -0.50 3.65
CA THR A 210 -22.99 0.41 3.17
C THR A 210 -23.14 0.34 1.65
N ALA A 211 -22.01 0.36 0.93
CA ALA A 211 -22.01 0.24 -0.53
C ALA A 211 -22.65 -1.08 -1.01
N MET A 212 -22.32 -2.19 -0.35
CA MET A 212 -22.93 -3.49 -0.66
C MET A 212 -24.42 -3.56 -0.30
N GLU A 213 -24.84 -3.01 0.85
CA GLU A 213 -26.26 -2.91 1.22
C GLU A 213 -27.06 -2.15 0.16
N ASN A 214 -26.52 -1.03 -0.35
CA ASN A 214 -27.13 -0.25 -1.42
C ASN A 214 -27.20 -1.01 -2.76
N CYS A 215 -26.15 -1.78 -3.09
CA CYS A 215 -26.16 -2.63 -4.29
C CYS A 215 -27.19 -3.75 -4.18
N LEU A 216 -27.32 -4.40 -3.02
CA LEU A 216 -28.29 -5.48 -2.78
C LEU A 216 -29.76 -5.03 -2.92
N GLN A 217 -30.06 -3.76 -2.61
CA GLN A 217 -31.40 -3.20 -2.83
C GLN A 217 -31.75 -3.12 -4.32
N LYS A 218 -30.77 -2.87 -5.20
CA LYS A 218 -30.94 -2.72 -6.65
C LYS A 218 -30.84 -4.07 -7.38
N THR A 219 -29.93 -4.92 -6.92
CA THR A 219 -29.55 -6.19 -7.56
C THR A 219 -29.43 -7.30 -6.51
N PRO A 220 -30.57 -7.85 -6.05
CA PRO A 220 -30.58 -8.81 -4.95
C PRO A 220 -30.04 -10.21 -5.32
N ASP A 221 -29.82 -10.49 -6.59
CA ASP A 221 -29.38 -11.77 -7.15
C ASP A 221 -27.92 -11.79 -7.62
N VAL A 222 -27.09 -10.89 -7.04
CA VAL A 222 -25.64 -10.87 -7.24
C VAL A 222 -25.01 -12.22 -6.92
N ASN A 223 -24.04 -12.65 -7.74
CA ASN A 223 -23.33 -13.91 -7.54
C ASN A 223 -21.79 -13.78 -7.52
N VAL A 224 -21.26 -12.60 -7.91
CA VAL A 224 -19.83 -12.28 -7.80
C VAL A 224 -19.68 -10.89 -7.20
N VAL A 225 -18.77 -10.75 -6.23
CA VAL A 225 -18.40 -9.47 -5.63
C VAL A 225 -16.88 -9.29 -5.75
N TYR A 226 -16.48 -8.32 -6.54
CA TYR A 226 -15.12 -7.80 -6.52
C TYR A 226 -15.00 -6.73 -5.43
N THR A 227 -13.93 -6.77 -4.67
CA THR A 227 -13.60 -5.71 -3.73
C THR A 227 -12.15 -5.26 -3.91
N ILE A 228 -11.96 -3.95 -3.81
CA ILE A 228 -10.64 -3.32 -3.95
C ILE A 228 -9.61 -3.85 -2.96
N ASN A 229 -10.05 -4.22 -1.76
CA ASN A 229 -9.23 -4.73 -0.67
C ASN A 229 -10.03 -5.57 0.34
N GLU A 230 -9.36 -6.23 1.26
CA GLU A 230 -9.96 -7.11 2.27
C GLU A 230 -10.86 -6.40 3.30
N PRO A 231 -10.57 -5.17 3.76
CA PRO A 231 -11.53 -4.44 4.59
C PRO A 231 -12.89 -4.25 3.91
N ALA A 232 -12.90 -3.85 2.64
CA ALA A 232 -14.15 -3.75 1.87
C ALA A 232 -14.84 -5.12 1.70
N ALA A 233 -14.07 -6.21 1.49
CA ALA A 233 -14.62 -7.58 1.41
C ALA A 233 -15.31 -8.01 2.72
N ALA A 234 -14.71 -7.71 3.85
CA ALA A 234 -15.32 -7.99 5.15
C ALA A 234 -16.64 -7.21 5.34
N GLY A 235 -16.69 -5.95 4.89
CA GLY A 235 -17.92 -5.17 4.86
C GLY A 235 -18.98 -5.75 3.94
N ALA A 236 -18.60 -6.13 2.72
CA ALA A 236 -19.49 -6.78 1.75
C ALA A 236 -20.10 -8.09 2.30
N TYR A 237 -19.25 -8.92 2.93
CA TYR A 237 -19.73 -10.16 3.56
C TYR A 237 -20.74 -9.90 4.69
N ASN A 238 -20.50 -8.88 5.53
CA ASN A 238 -21.44 -8.49 6.57
C ASN A 238 -22.82 -8.09 6.01
N ALA A 239 -22.82 -7.31 4.92
CA ALA A 239 -24.06 -6.91 4.23
C ALA A 239 -24.80 -8.12 3.66
N LEU A 240 -24.09 -9.02 2.97
CA LEU A 240 -24.65 -10.27 2.43
C LEU A 240 -25.23 -11.15 3.53
N LYS A 241 -24.49 -11.35 4.62
CA LYS A 241 -24.94 -12.14 5.78
C LYS A 241 -26.18 -11.56 6.43
N LYS A 242 -26.25 -10.24 6.61
CA LYS A 242 -27.42 -9.54 7.16
C LYS A 242 -28.65 -9.72 6.26
N ALA A 243 -28.43 -9.81 4.95
CA ALA A 243 -29.49 -10.08 3.97
C ALA A 243 -29.80 -11.58 3.76
N GLY A 244 -29.08 -12.51 4.43
CA GLY A 244 -29.21 -13.96 4.26
C GLY A 244 -28.76 -14.45 2.88
N LYS A 245 -27.84 -13.74 2.24
CA LYS A 245 -27.41 -13.96 0.84
C LYS A 245 -25.92 -14.34 0.72
N GLU A 246 -25.23 -14.58 1.81
CA GLU A 246 -23.80 -14.91 1.81
C GLU A 246 -23.48 -16.26 1.13
N LYS A 247 -24.45 -17.15 1.05
CA LYS A 247 -24.27 -18.46 0.44
C LYS A 247 -24.38 -18.37 -1.08
N GLY A 248 -23.38 -18.89 -1.78
CA GLY A 248 -23.36 -18.95 -3.25
C GLY A 248 -22.87 -17.67 -3.93
N VAL A 249 -22.45 -16.65 -3.18
CA VAL A 249 -21.78 -15.47 -3.71
C VAL A 249 -20.27 -15.65 -3.61
N ILE A 250 -19.57 -15.42 -4.72
CA ILE A 250 -18.12 -15.49 -4.83
C ILE A 250 -17.55 -14.10 -4.51
N ILE A 251 -16.90 -13.93 -3.37
CA ILE A 251 -16.19 -12.68 -3.01
C ILE A 251 -14.72 -12.86 -3.32
N VAL A 252 -14.13 -11.97 -4.12
CA VAL A 252 -12.69 -11.93 -4.39
C VAL A 252 -12.11 -10.57 -4.02
N SER A 253 -10.86 -10.55 -3.58
CA SER A 253 -10.24 -9.36 -3.02
C SER A 253 -8.73 -9.30 -3.25
N VAL A 254 -8.11 -8.24 -2.75
CA VAL A 254 -6.67 -8.03 -2.74
C VAL A 254 -6.24 -7.68 -1.32
N ASP A 255 -5.08 -8.06 -0.91
CA ASP A 255 -4.20 -7.66 0.19
C ASP A 255 -3.41 -8.85 0.74
N GLY A 256 -4.04 -9.94 1.14
CA GLY A 256 -3.37 -11.09 1.76
C GLY A 256 -2.88 -10.81 3.19
N GLY A 257 -3.57 -9.94 3.93
CA GLY A 257 -3.37 -9.79 5.37
C GLY A 257 -3.79 -11.05 6.12
N CYS A 258 -3.30 -11.26 7.34
CA CYS A 258 -3.59 -12.50 8.07
C CYS A 258 -5.09 -12.69 8.36
N GLU A 259 -5.84 -11.60 8.60
CA GLU A 259 -7.30 -11.65 8.72
C GLU A 259 -7.95 -12.07 7.38
N GLY A 260 -7.48 -11.51 6.25
CA GLY A 260 -8.00 -11.84 4.93
C GLY A 260 -7.71 -13.28 4.53
N VAL A 261 -6.49 -13.76 4.74
CA VAL A 261 -6.12 -15.17 4.50
C VAL A 261 -6.93 -16.13 5.38
N LYS A 262 -7.17 -15.77 6.64
CA LYS A 262 -8.08 -16.52 7.53
C LYS A 262 -9.50 -16.54 6.96
N ASN A 263 -9.98 -15.42 6.43
CA ASN A 263 -11.29 -15.34 5.79
C ASN A 263 -11.37 -16.17 4.49
N VAL A 264 -10.26 -16.32 3.76
CA VAL A 264 -10.18 -17.28 2.65
C VAL A 264 -10.32 -18.71 3.16
N GLY A 265 -9.62 -19.07 4.23
CA GLY A 265 -9.73 -20.40 4.85
C GLY A 265 -11.15 -20.71 5.38
N ALA A 266 -11.85 -19.70 5.85
CA ALA A 266 -13.24 -19.80 6.33
C ALA A 266 -14.29 -19.77 5.22
N GLY A 267 -13.91 -19.53 3.96
CA GLY A 267 -14.84 -19.43 2.83
C GLY A 267 -15.64 -18.12 2.79
N VAL A 268 -15.24 -17.11 3.56
CA VAL A 268 -15.80 -15.74 3.53
C VAL A 268 -15.34 -15.00 2.27
N ILE A 269 -14.07 -15.14 1.94
CA ILE A 269 -13.47 -14.67 0.69
C ILE A 269 -13.07 -15.92 -0.09
N ALA A 270 -13.37 -15.99 -1.37
CA ALA A 270 -13.05 -17.15 -2.19
C ALA A 270 -11.56 -17.19 -2.58
N ALA A 271 -11.00 -16.02 -2.91
CA ALA A 271 -9.57 -15.83 -3.17
C ALA A 271 -9.15 -14.39 -2.93
N THR A 272 -7.88 -14.20 -2.58
CA THR A 272 -7.24 -12.88 -2.43
C THR A 272 -5.88 -12.84 -3.12
N SER A 273 -5.57 -11.75 -3.82
CA SER A 273 -4.23 -11.46 -4.35
C SER A 273 -3.38 -10.86 -3.24
N GLN A 274 -2.46 -11.66 -2.67
CA GLN A 274 -1.59 -11.26 -1.58
C GLN A 274 -0.47 -10.36 -2.06
N GLN A 275 -0.28 -9.22 -1.39
CA GLN A 275 0.76 -8.22 -1.62
C GLN A 275 1.62 -8.00 -0.36
N TYR A 276 2.75 -7.26 -0.48
CA TYR A 276 3.83 -7.29 0.50
C TYR A 276 4.25 -5.90 1.00
N PRO A 277 3.46 -5.23 1.88
CA PRO A 277 3.75 -3.86 2.36
C PRO A 277 5.06 -3.73 3.13
N LEU A 278 5.48 -4.77 3.88
CA LEU A 278 6.76 -4.78 4.58
C LEU A 278 7.93 -4.72 3.60
N LYS A 279 7.84 -5.46 2.47
CA LYS A 279 8.88 -5.47 1.44
C LYS A 279 8.97 -4.09 0.75
N MET A 280 7.84 -3.49 0.40
CA MET A 280 7.80 -2.12 -0.16
C MET A 280 8.51 -1.14 0.76
N ALA A 281 8.19 -1.17 2.05
CA ALA A 281 8.74 -0.27 3.04
C ALA A 281 10.24 -0.49 3.26
N SER A 282 10.69 -1.75 3.44
CA SER A 282 12.11 -2.06 3.65
C SER A 282 12.97 -1.65 2.46
N MET A 283 12.52 -1.93 1.23
CA MET A 283 13.20 -1.49 0.00
C MET A 283 13.30 0.03 -0.07
N GLY A 284 12.24 0.76 0.31
CA GLY A 284 12.23 2.21 0.36
C GLY A 284 13.24 2.78 1.35
N VAL A 285 13.29 2.22 2.56
CA VAL A 285 14.27 2.59 3.59
C VAL A 285 15.70 2.31 3.13
N GLU A 286 15.97 1.15 2.56
CA GLU A 286 17.28 0.78 2.03
C GLU A 286 17.73 1.71 0.91
N ALA A 287 16.86 2.02 -0.03
CA ALA A 287 17.13 2.98 -1.10
C ALA A 287 17.41 4.39 -0.56
N GLY A 288 16.68 4.82 0.48
CA GLY A 288 16.89 6.10 1.14
C GLY A 288 18.24 6.20 1.85
N ILE A 289 18.67 5.14 2.50
CA ILE A 289 20.00 5.06 3.15
C ILE A 289 21.11 5.07 2.11
N GLU A 290 20.94 4.33 1.01
CA GLU A 290 21.89 4.32 -0.10
C GLU A 290 22.04 5.71 -0.72
N TYR A 291 20.92 6.39 -0.97
CA TYR A 291 20.94 7.77 -1.45
C TYR A 291 21.67 8.71 -0.50
N ALA A 292 21.43 8.61 0.78
CA ALA A 292 22.11 9.47 1.78
C ALA A 292 23.62 9.24 1.84
N LYS A 293 24.09 8.02 1.55
CA LYS A 293 25.51 7.64 1.58
C LYS A 293 26.24 7.94 0.28
N SER A 294 25.61 7.64 -0.85
CA SER A 294 26.28 7.64 -2.17
C SER A 294 25.79 8.74 -3.11
N GLY A 295 24.64 9.38 -2.80
CA GLY A 295 23.96 10.28 -3.72
C GLY A 295 23.20 9.56 -4.84
N LYS A 296 23.24 8.22 -4.90
CA LYS A 296 22.58 7.44 -5.95
C LYS A 296 21.08 7.34 -5.66
N LYS A 297 20.26 7.92 -6.52
CA LYS A 297 18.81 7.84 -6.44
C LYS A 297 18.29 6.49 -6.93
N ALA A 298 17.25 5.98 -6.28
CA ALA A 298 16.40 4.96 -6.87
C ALA A 298 15.63 5.54 -8.06
N ALA A 299 15.29 4.72 -9.04
CA ALA A 299 14.59 5.15 -10.25
C ALA A 299 13.65 4.07 -10.78
N GLY A 300 12.59 4.51 -11.45
CA GLY A 300 11.65 3.64 -12.15
C GLY A 300 10.72 2.85 -11.24
N TYR A 301 10.06 1.86 -11.83
CA TYR A 301 9.11 0.98 -11.15
C TYR A 301 9.79 -0.34 -10.75
N THR A 302 9.52 -0.78 -9.53
CA THR A 302 9.90 -2.11 -9.04
C THR A 302 8.66 -2.85 -8.55
N ASP A 303 8.34 -3.96 -9.20
CA ASP A 303 7.29 -4.88 -8.77
C ASP A 303 7.73 -5.62 -7.50
N THR A 304 6.94 -5.48 -6.44
CA THR A 304 7.18 -6.15 -5.16
C THR A 304 6.61 -7.56 -5.11
N GLY A 305 5.88 -7.95 -6.15
CA GLY A 305 5.26 -9.25 -6.32
C GLY A 305 3.80 -9.31 -5.89
N VAL A 306 3.11 -10.33 -6.40
CA VAL A 306 1.72 -10.66 -6.04
C VAL A 306 1.52 -12.18 -6.13
N THR A 307 0.77 -12.75 -5.19
CA THR A 307 0.46 -14.19 -5.15
C THR A 307 -1.02 -14.40 -4.90
N LEU A 308 -1.69 -15.17 -5.74
CA LEU A 308 -3.09 -15.56 -5.51
C LEU A 308 -3.17 -16.61 -4.40
N ILE A 309 -3.97 -16.35 -3.38
CA ILE A 309 -4.26 -17.27 -2.29
C ILE A 309 -5.72 -17.70 -2.38
N ALA A 310 -5.95 -19.01 -2.36
CA ALA A 310 -7.28 -19.60 -2.42
C ALA A 310 -7.36 -20.86 -1.54
N ALA A 311 -8.51 -21.06 -0.88
CA ALA A 311 -8.75 -22.29 -0.11
C ALA A 311 -9.09 -23.49 -1.01
N ARG A 312 -9.68 -23.21 -2.17
CA ARG A 312 -10.09 -24.21 -3.16
C ARG A 312 -9.45 -23.86 -4.49
N PRO A 313 -8.48 -24.62 -4.97
CA PRO A 313 -7.89 -24.39 -6.29
C PRO A 313 -8.98 -24.57 -7.38
N VAL A 314 -8.88 -23.78 -8.44
CA VAL A 314 -9.74 -23.88 -9.62
C VAL A 314 -8.90 -24.25 -10.84
N ALA A 315 -9.49 -24.98 -11.78
CA ALA A 315 -8.77 -25.43 -12.97
C ALA A 315 -8.25 -24.24 -13.81
N GLY A 316 -7.01 -24.34 -14.27
CA GLY A 316 -6.38 -23.33 -15.14
C GLY A 316 -5.93 -22.06 -14.44
N VAL A 317 -6.07 -21.93 -13.11
CA VAL A 317 -5.61 -20.76 -12.35
C VAL A 317 -4.61 -21.16 -11.28
N GLU A 318 -3.35 -20.71 -11.42
CA GLU A 318 -2.33 -20.97 -10.40
C GLU A 318 -2.66 -20.17 -9.13
N SER A 319 -2.74 -20.87 -8.01
CA SER A 319 -2.92 -20.29 -6.67
C SER A 319 -2.10 -21.06 -5.64
N LYS A 320 -1.76 -20.39 -4.55
CA LYS A 320 -1.19 -21.01 -3.36
C LYS A 320 -2.30 -21.24 -2.34
N ASP A 321 -2.07 -22.20 -1.47
CA ASP A 321 -3.00 -22.58 -0.41
C ASP A 321 -3.01 -21.57 0.76
N VAL A 322 -4.00 -21.72 1.64
CA VAL A 322 -4.15 -20.89 2.85
C VAL A 322 -2.96 -21.00 3.78
N LYS A 323 -2.28 -22.18 3.83
CA LYS A 323 -1.08 -22.34 4.65
C LYS A 323 0.04 -21.43 4.16
N THR A 324 0.33 -21.47 2.87
CA THR A 324 1.32 -20.57 2.23
C THR A 324 0.95 -19.10 2.45
N GLY A 325 -0.32 -18.75 2.24
CA GLY A 325 -0.82 -17.41 2.51
C GLY A 325 -0.59 -16.98 3.97
N THR A 326 -0.83 -17.87 4.94
CA THR A 326 -0.63 -17.62 6.37
C THR A 326 0.85 -17.45 6.73
N ASP A 327 1.74 -18.19 6.10
CA ASP A 327 3.18 -18.08 6.33
C ASP A 327 3.73 -16.72 5.84
N LEU A 328 3.14 -16.18 4.78
CA LEU A 328 3.54 -14.92 4.14
C LEU A 328 2.70 -13.71 4.54
N CYS A 329 1.59 -13.91 5.26
CA CYS A 329 0.67 -12.82 5.61
C CYS A 329 1.29 -11.83 6.60
N TRP A 330 0.77 -10.64 6.57
CA TRP A 330 1.12 -9.54 7.45
C TRP A 330 -0.08 -9.14 8.32
N GLY A 331 0.18 -8.69 9.52
CA GLY A 331 -0.85 -8.36 10.50
C GLY A 331 -0.80 -9.28 11.71
N LYS A 332 -1.83 -9.22 12.58
CA LYS A 332 -1.96 -10.15 13.70
C LYS A 332 -2.37 -11.53 13.15
N LYS A 333 -1.58 -12.54 13.50
CA LYS A 333 -1.91 -13.95 13.26
C LYS A 333 -3.01 -14.43 14.19
#